data_bb1ae7185800a621852fbd7c9937446d
#
_entry.id   bb1ae7185800a621852fbd7c9937446d
#
_cell.length_a   1.000
_cell.length_b   1.000
_cell.length_c   1.000
_cell.angle_alpha   90.00
_cell.angle_beta   90.00
_cell.angle_gamma   90.00
#
_symmetry.space_group_name_H-M   'P 1'
#
loop_
_entity.id
_entity.type
_entity.pdbx_description
1 polymer ?
#
loop_
_entity_poly.entity_id
_entity_poly.type
_entity_poly.pdbx_seq_one_letter_code
_entity_poly.pdbx_strand_id
1 'polypeptide(L)'
;MTGDLPQFLETVDPSARTFPASWRDAAIRELYDAKSGGFRCPGCAATFRRPGELRRLHGDHIIPFSRGGLTVWSNLQLLCANCNLRKHAKL
;
A
#
# COMPACT_ATOMS: atom_id res chain seq x y z
N MET A 1 -2.77 -0.61 -7.79
CA MET A 1 -3.20 -1.95 -8.19
C MET A 1 -4.58 -1.87 -8.80
N THR A 2 -4.75 -2.53 -9.87
CA THR A 2 -6.03 -2.56 -10.57
C THR A 2 -6.70 -3.91 -10.34
N GLY A 3 -8.00 -3.96 -10.55
CA GLY A 3 -8.76 -5.18 -10.49
C GLY A 3 -9.36 -5.49 -9.14
N ASP A 4 -9.88 -6.68 -9.06
CA ASP A 4 -10.61 -7.13 -7.88
C ASP A 4 -9.69 -7.66 -6.81
N LEU A 5 -10.17 -7.67 -5.58
CA LEU A 5 -9.47 -8.28 -4.46
C LEU A 5 -9.14 -9.75 -4.80
N PRO A 6 -7.86 -10.16 -4.66
CA PRO A 6 -7.51 -11.57 -4.86
C PRO A 6 -8.37 -12.49 -3.98
N GLN A 7 -8.79 -13.62 -4.55
CA GLN A 7 -9.70 -14.54 -3.88
C GLN A 7 -9.16 -15.12 -2.56
N PHE A 8 -7.83 -15.21 -2.44
CA PHE A 8 -7.22 -15.76 -1.22
C PHE A 8 -7.17 -14.75 -0.07
N LEU A 9 -7.52 -13.49 -0.32
CA LEU A 9 -7.54 -12.48 0.73
C LEU A 9 -8.94 -12.32 1.31
N GLU A 10 -8.97 -12.02 2.61
CA GLU A 10 -10.23 -11.75 3.30
C GLU A 10 -10.84 -10.44 2.84
N THR A 11 -12.16 -10.36 2.83
CA THR A 11 -12.87 -9.12 2.62
C THR A 11 -12.94 -8.34 3.92
N VAL A 12 -12.95 -7.01 3.82
CA VAL A 12 -13.14 -6.14 4.97
C VAL A 12 -14.20 -5.11 4.66
N ASP A 13 -14.77 -4.53 5.71
CA ASP A 13 -15.73 -3.44 5.58
C ASP A 13 -15.05 -2.26 4.88
N PRO A 14 -15.61 -1.76 3.76
CA PRO A 14 -15.02 -0.59 3.08
C PRO A 14 -14.90 0.66 3.94
N SER A 15 -15.65 0.74 5.03
CA SER A 15 -15.56 1.86 5.98
C SER A 15 -14.50 1.66 7.07
N ALA A 16 -13.78 0.54 7.07
CA ALA A 16 -12.69 0.31 8.01
C ALA A 16 -11.58 1.35 7.80
N ARG A 17 -10.91 1.75 8.88
CA ARG A 17 -9.90 2.80 8.82
C ARG A 17 -8.58 2.36 8.23
N THR A 18 -8.25 1.08 8.36
CA THR A 18 -6.94 0.57 7.97
C THR A 18 -7.08 -0.64 7.08
N PHE A 19 -6.11 -0.82 6.18
CA PHE A 19 -6.01 -2.03 5.40
C PHE A 19 -5.44 -3.16 6.25
N PRO A 20 -5.93 -4.39 6.09
CA PRO A 20 -5.33 -5.54 6.76
C PRO A 20 -3.87 -5.75 6.35
N ALA A 21 -3.06 -6.25 7.29
CA ALA A 21 -1.66 -6.56 6.99
C ALA A 21 -1.53 -7.59 5.86
N SER A 22 -2.48 -8.53 5.75
CA SER A 22 -2.51 -9.51 4.67
C SER A 22 -2.61 -8.85 3.29
N TRP A 23 -3.37 -7.77 3.17
CA TRP A 23 -3.48 -7.02 1.93
C TRP A 23 -2.17 -6.29 1.60
N ARG A 24 -1.55 -5.68 2.59
CA ARG A 24 -0.25 -5.04 2.42
C ARG A 24 0.79 -6.03 1.92
N ASP A 25 0.85 -7.21 2.55
CA ASP A 25 1.81 -8.24 2.17
C ASP A 25 1.57 -8.76 0.76
N ALA A 26 0.31 -8.95 0.39
CA ALA A 26 -0.05 -9.35 -0.97
C ALA A 26 0.31 -8.27 -1.99
N ALA A 27 0.09 -7.01 -1.64
CA ALA A 27 0.45 -5.88 -2.50
C ALA A 27 1.96 -5.81 -2.70
N ILE A 28 2.74 -6.04 -1.66
CA ILE A 28 4.21 -6.09 -1.77
C ILE A 28 4.63 -7.14 -2.77
N ARG A 29 4.07 -8.35 -2.70
CA ARG A 29 4.40 -9.42 -3.63
C ARG A 29 4.03 -9.09 -5.07
N GLU A 30 2.87 -8.46 -5.26
CA GLU A 30 2.38 -8.13 -6.58
C GLU A 30 3.20 -7.02 -7.24
N LEU A 31 3.62 -6.02 -6.45
CA LEU A 31 4.31 -4.84 -6.97
C LEU A 31 5.84 -4.98 -6.95
N TYR A 32 6.37 -6.02 -6.29
CA TYR A 32 7.80 -6.28 -6.30
C TYR A 32 8.25 -6.70 -7.69
N ASP A 33 9.24 -6.00 -8.23
CA ASP A 33 9.80 -6.32 -9.53
C ASP A 33 11.28 -6.71 -9.38
N ALA A 34 11.57 -7.99 -9.54
CA ALA A 34 12.92 -8.50 -9.42
C ALA A 34 13.86 -7.94 -10.51
N LYS A 35 13.32 -7.60 -11.69
CA LYS A 35 14.12 -7.05 -12.80
C LYS A 35 14.60 -5.63 -12.48
N SER A 36 13.76 -4.80 -11.89
CA SER A 36 14.15 -3.46 -11.47
C SER A 36 14.74 -3.41 -10.07
N GLY A 37 14.83 -4.56 -9.40
CA GLY A 37 15.52 -4.69 -8.13
C GLY A 37 14.67 -4.47 -6.90
N GLY A 38 13.34 -4.52 -7.00
CA GLY A 38 12.47 -4.43 -5.84
C GLY A 38 11.24 -3.57 -6.07
N PHE A 39 10.73 -2.97 -4.99
CA PHE A 39 9.59 -2.07 -5.02
C PHE A 39 10.07 -0.62 -5.02
N ARG A 40 9.52 0.19 -5.92
CA ARG A 40 9.83 1.62 -5.98
C ARG A 40 8.67 2.41 -5.37
N CYS A 41 8.96 3.21 -4.34
CA CYS A 41 7.95 4.06 -3.72
C CYS A 41 7.44 5.11 -4.71
N PRO A 42 6.13 5.22 -4.94
CA PRO A 42 5.60 6.21 -5.89
C PRO A 42 5.75 7.65 -5.42
N GLY A 43 5.98 7.86 -4.11
CA GLY A 43 6.13 9.21 -3.56
C GLY A 43 7.51 9.79 -3.68
N CYS A 44 8.58 8.98 -3.58
CA CYS A 44 9.95 9.47 -3.59
C CYS A 44 10.87 8.71 -4.54
N ALA A 45 10.36 7.68 -5.21
CA ALA A 45 11.11 6.83 -6.13
C ALA A 45 12.26 6.02 -5.49
N ALA A 46 12.35 5.98 -4.16
CA ALA A 46 13.32 5.11 -3.49
C ALA A 46 12.96 3.64 -3.71
N THR A 47 13.97 2.80 -3.87
CA THR A 47 13.78 1.37 -4.11
C THR A 47 13.99 0.58 -2.83
N PHE A 48 13.07 -0.35 -2.55
CA PHE A 48 13.09 -1.22 -1.38
C PHE A 48 13.23 -2.66 -1.86
N ARG A 49 14.26 -3.36 -1.40
CA ARG A 49 14.65 -4.67 -1.93
C ARG A 49 14.62 -5.77 -0.89
N ARG A 50 15.11 -5.49 0.31
CA ARG A 50 15.31 -6.49 1.35
C ARG A 50 14.03 -6.68 2.17
N PRO A 51 13.81 -7.87 2.74
CA PRO A 51 12.62 -8.11 3.56
C PRO A 51 12.44 -7.09 4.68
N GLY A 52 13.52 -6.68 5.35
CA GLY A 52 13.47 -5.68 6.40
C GLY A 52 13.05 -4.31 5.91
N GLU A 53 13.46 -3.93 4.70
CA GLU A 53 13.03 -2.68 4.08
C GLU A 53 11.56 -2.75 3.64
N LEU A 54 11.17 -3.88 3.04
CA LEU A 54 9.80 -4.07 2.55
C LEU A 54 8.78 -4.04 3.69
N ARG A 55 9.14 -4.50 4.88
CA ARG A 55 8.26 -4.43 6.05
C ARG A 55 7.97 -3.01 6.50
N ARG A 56 8.77 -2.04 6.08
CA ARG A 56 8.56 -0.63 6.42
C ARG A 56 7.62 0.08 5.47
N LEU A 57 7.15 -0.61 4.44
CA LEU A 57 6.16 -0.05 3.54
C LEU A 57 4.80 -0.02 4.23
N HIS A 58 4.05 1.04 4.00
CA HIS A 58 2.73 1.25 4.59
C HIS A 58 1.65 1.10 3.54
N GLY A 59 0.57 0.41 3.91
CA GLY A 59 -0.66 0.44 3.12
C GLY A 59 -1.34 1.79 3.32
N ASP A 60 -1.59 2.50 2.25
CA ASP A 60 -2.14 3.84 2.28
C ASP A 60 -3.34 3.94 1.34
N HIS A 61 -4.31 4.78 1.70
CA HIS A 61 -5.47 5.07 0.88
C HIS A 61 -5.08 6.07 -0.21
N ILE A 62 -5.24 5.70 -1.49
CA ILE A 62 -4.97 6.61 -2.61
C ILE A 62 -5.83 7.86 -2.46
N ILE A 63 -7.15 7.64 -2.33
CA ILE A 63 -8.07 8.69 -1.90
C ILE A 63 -8.09 8.62 -0.38
N PRO A 64 -7.66 9.69 0.34
CA PRO A 64 -7.56 9.64 1.80
C PRO A 64 -8.86 9.24 2.47
N PHE A 65 -8.75 8.45 3.53
CA PHE A 65 -9.89 8.04 4.33
C PHE A 65 -10.69 9.25 4.83
N SER A 66 -9.98 10.30 5.27
CA SER A 66 -10.60 11.54 5.74
C SER A 66 -11.38 12.27 4.66
N ARG A 67 -11.19 11.93 3.39
CA ARG A 67 -11.90 12.53 2.25
C ARG A 67 -12.88 11.55 1.60
N GLY A 68 -13.28 10.53 2.33
CA GLY A 68 -14.24 9.56 1.84
C GLY A 68 -13.63 8.38 1.10
N GLY A 69 -12.31 8.21 1.13
CA GLY A 69 -11.65 7.06 0.52
C GLY A 69 -12.04 5.76 1.20
N LEU A 70 -12.39 4.76 0.40
CA LEU A 70 -12.82 3.46 0.91
C LEU A 70 -11.62 2.52 1.11
N THR A 71 -11.78 1.60 2.05
CA THR A 71 -10.81 0.53 2.29
C THR A 71 -11.15 -0.64 1.38
N VAL A 72 -10.81 -0.47 0.11
CA VAL A 72 -10.98 -1.46 -0.95
C VAL A 72 -9.67 -1.65 -1.69
N TRP A 73 -9.52 -2.81 -2.33
CA TRP A 73 -8.25 -3.18 -2.98
C TRP A 73 -7.77 -2.14 -3.99
N SER A 74 -8.68 -1.59 -4.79
CA SER A 74 -8.34 -0.59 -5.80
C SER A 74 -7.91 0.77 -5.23
N ASN A 75 -8.17 1.02 -3.95
CA ASN A 75 -7.76 2.25 -3.28
C ASN A 75 -6.52 2.07 -2.39
N LEU A 76 -5.88 0.91 -2.47
CA LEU A 76 -4.66 0.61 -1.73
C LEU A 76 -3.44 0.97 -2.54
N GLN A 77 -2.52 1.71 -1.94
CA GLN A 77 -1.17 1.88 -2.45
C GLN A 77 -0.15 1.64 -1.35
N LEU A 78 1.09 1.38 -1.74
CA LEU A 78 2.19 1.23 -0.80
C LEU A 78 3.04 2.49 -0.84
N LEU A 79 3.36 3.04 0.33
CA LEU A 79 4.27 4.18 0.48
C LEU A 79 5.34 3.83 1.51
N CYS A 80 6.55 4.37 1.33
CA CYS A 80 7.54 4.29 2.39
C CYS A 80 7.10 5.15 3.59
N ALA A 81 7.69 4.90 4.76
CA ALA A 81 7.30 5.58 5.99
C ALA A 81 7.38 7.10 5.87
N ASN A 82 8.44 7.61 5.25
CA ASN A 82 8.63 9.06 5.09
C ASN A 82 7.55 9.70 4.20
N CYS A 83 7.23 9.05 3.08
CA CYS A 83 6.19 9.56 2.18
C CYS A 83 4.82 9.47 2.82
N ASN A 84 4.54 8.41 3.57
CA ASN A 84 3.29 8.25 4.29
C ASN A 84 3.11 9.36 5.33
N LEU A 85 4.16 9.65 6.10
CA LEU A 85 4.13 10.73 7.09
C LEU A 85 3.91 12.08 6.44
N ARG A 86 4.61 12.38 5.35
CA ARG A 86 4.45 13.66 4.64
C ARG A 86 3.05 13.84 4.08
N LYS A 87 2.47 12.77 3.54
CA LYS A 87 1.11 12.80 3.02
C LYS A 87 0.12 13.12 4.14
N HIS A 88 0.22 12.43 5.27
CA HIS A 88 -0.69 12.63 6.39
C HIS A 88 -0.53 13.99 7.05
N ALA A 89 0.65 14.58 7.02
CA ALA A 89 0.89 15.92 7.54
C ALA A 89 0.16 17.02 6.73
N LYS A 90 -0.19 16.73 5.48
CA LYS A 90 -0.87 17.67 4.58
C LYS A 90 -2.39 17.50 4.54
N LEU A 91 -2.90 16.49 5.21
CA LEU A 91 -4.34 16.18 5.18
C LEU A 91 -5.14 16.92 6.25
#